data_ec5b3559952ee509852dbb0a18da3d8c
#
_entry.id   ec5b3559952ee509852dbb0a18da3d8c
#
_cell.length_a   1.000
_cell.length_b   1.000
_cell.length_c   1.000
_cell.angle_alpha   90.00
_cell.angle_beta   90.00
_cell.angle_gamma   90.00
#
_symmetry.space_group_name_H-M   'P 1'
#
loop_
_entity.id
_entity.type
_entity.pdbx_description
1 polymer ?
#
loop_
_entity_poly.entity_id
_entity_poly.type
_entity_poly.pdbx_seq_one_letter_code
_entity_poly.pdbx_strand_id
1 'polypeptide(L)'
;MNNGVPTYITGEHYYYLNWCKLDIGYPNYRDRDRRFYMFWDHCTKDPDCFGLVMVKHRREGASYKGAAMLLYEVTANYNAHGGIISKTGADAKSLFTDKMVYMFRNLPFFFQPIIDGSDNPKSTLSFNQPGQKISKNFKTVTKSEALNSKIDWRNTKENSYDSVKLLRYLCDEAGKWVDANVEKNWEVVRSCLTLGDKIIGKCFMPSTVNELSKSGGENFKNLWYDSLPRS
;
A
#
# COMPACT_ATOMS: atom_id res chain seq x y z
N MET A 1 -23.86 -12.05 -1.50
CA MET A 1 -24.43 -13.06 -0.58
C MET A 1 -23.56 -14.32 -0.61
N ASN A 2 -23.21 -14.87 0.53
CA ASN A 2 -22.42 -16.10 0.62
C ASN A 2 -23.39 -17.28 0.85
N ASN A 3 -23.52 -18.15 -0.14
CA ASN A 3 -24.48 -19.30 -0.10
C ASN A 3 -25.92 -18.89 0.29
N GLY A 4 -26.42 -17.77 -0.24
CA GLY A 4 -27.74 -17.25 0.08
C GLY A 4 -27.84 -16.47 1.41
N VAL A 5 -26.80 -16.45 2.23
CA VAL A 5 -26.78 -15.73 3.51
C VAL A 5 -26.24 -14.30 3.29
N PRO A 6 -26.95 -13.25 3.75
CA PRO A 6 -26.42 -11.89 3.76
C PRO A 6 -25.12 -11.83 4.55
N THR A 7 -24.06 -11.32 3.93
CA THR A 7 -22.72 -11.28 4.55
C THR A 7 -22.19 -9.86 4.45
N TYR A 8 -21.84 -9.28 5.59
CA TYR A 8 -21.19 -7.97 5.63
C TYR A 8 -19.75 -8.05 5.12
N ILE A 9 -19.37 -7.11 4.27
CA ILE A 9 -18.00 -6.86 3.82
C ILE A 9 -17.69 -5.37 3.92
N THR A 10 -16.42 -5.01 4.08
CA THR A 10 -16.00 -3.62 4.11
C THR A 10 -15.98 -3.01 2.70
N GLY A 11 -15.99 -1.67 2.59
CA GLY A 11 -15.89 -0.97 1.31
C GLY A 11 -14.62 -1.34 0.54
N GLU A 12 -13.49 -1.46 1.23
CA GLU A 12 -12.20 -1.86 0.65
C GLU A 12 -12.22 -3.31 0.12
N HIS A 13 -12.89 -4.24 0.84
CA HIS A 13 -13.07 -5.61 0.38
C HIS A 13 -13.99 -5.65 -0.85
N TYR A 14 -15.06 -4.85 -0.86
CA TYR A 14 -15.95 -4.72 -2.02
C TYR A 14 -15.18 -4.20 -3.24
N TYR A 15 -14.36 -3.15 -3.04
CA TYR A 15 -13.49 -2.60 -4.08
C TYR A 15 -12.53 -3.65 -4.65
N TYR A 16 -11.86 -4.41 -3.78
CA TYR A 16 -10.95 -5.48 -4.19
C TYR A 16 -11.65 -6.55 -5.04
N LEU A 17 -12.83 -7.01 -4.61
CA LEU A 17 -13.57 -8.09 -5.30
C LEU A 17 -14.12 -7.67 -6.66
N ASN A 18 -14.62 -6.44 -6.79
CA ASN A 18 -15.41 -6.03 -7.94
C ASN A 18 -14.64 -5.16 -8.94
N TRP A 19 -13.58 -4.47 -8.50
CA TRP A 19 -12.90 -3.47 -9.31
C TRP A 19 -11.42 -3.77 -9.55
N CYS A 20 -10.77 -4.54 -8.67
CA CYS A 20 -9.35 -4.86 -8.82
C CYS A 20 -9.17 -6.10 -9.71
N LYS A 21 -8.86 -5.89 -10.98
CA LYS A 21 -8.51 -6.98 -11.89
C LYS A 21 -7.08 -7.44 -11.61
N LEU A 22 -6.92 -8.73 -11.34
CA LEU A 22 -5.63 -9.42 -11.20
C LEU A 22 -5.20 -10.01 -12.54
N ASP A 23 -3.98 -10.52 -12.62
CA ASP A 23 -3.47 -11.26 -13.80
C ASP A 23 -4.31 -12.50 -14.15
N ILE A 24 -4.96 -13.10 -13.16
CA ILE A 24 -5.84 -14.28 -13.30
C ILE A 24 -7.33 -13.92 -13.40
N GLY A 25 -7.71 -12.64 -13.53
CA GLY A 25 -9.09 -12.15 -13.52
C GLY A 25 -9.47 -11.48 -12.22
N TYR A 26 -10.77 -11.38 -11.92
CA TYR A 26 -11.25 -10.80 -10.67
C TYR A 26 -11.10 -11.78 -9.51
N PRO A 27 -10.76 -11.31 -8.29
CA PRO A 27 -10.64 -12.18 -7.13
C PRO A 27 -12.00 -12.79 -6.73
N ASN A 28 -11.96 -14.04 -6.34
CA ASN A 28 -13.14 -14.71 -5.77
C ASN A 28 -13.28 -14.36 -4.28
N TYR A 29 -14.53 -14.31 -3.81
CA TYR A 29 -14.82 -14.17 -2.39
C TYR A 29 -14.24 -15.35 -1.59
N ARG A 30 -13.56 -15.04 -0.49
CA ARG A 30 -13.06 -16.00 0.51
C ARG A 30 -13.33 -15.46 1.90
N ASP A 31 -13.88 -16.25 2.80
CA ASP A 31 -14.19 -15.79 4.17
C ASP A 31 -12.96 -15.30 4.94
N ARG A 32 -11.79 -15.91 4.72
CA ARG A 32 -10.53 -15.44 5.31
C ARG A 32 -10.15 -14.03 4.85
N ASP A 33 -10.43 -13.66 3.57
CA ASP A 33 -10.19 -12.31 3.08
C ASP A 33 -11.19 -11.33 3.70
N ARG A 34 -12.44 -11.75 3.90
CA ARG A 34 -13.43 -10.97 4.65
C ARG A 34 -12.96 -10.65 6.05
N ARG A 35 -12.48 -11.66 6.80
CA ARG A 35 -11.93 -11.46 8.16
C ARG A 35 -10.72 -10.54 8.15
N PHE A 36 -9.83 -10.70 7.17
CA PHE A 36 -8.67 -9.83 6.99
C PHE A 36 -9.11 -8.36 6.78
N TYR A 37 -10.02 -8.09 5.85
CA TYR A 37 -10.47 -6.73 5.57
C TYR A 37 -11.30 -6.12 6.71
N MET A 38 -12.05 -6.91 7.46
CA MET A 38 -12.72 -6.44 8.67
C MET A 38 -11.72 -6.03 9.75
N PHE A 39 -10.66 -6.83 9.96
CA PHE A 39 -9.61 -6.49 10.90
C PHE A 39 -8.81 -5.27 10.45
N TRP A 40 -8.49 -5.19 9.15
CA TRP A 40 -7.83 -4.03 8.58
C TRP A 40 -8.66 -2.74 8.72
N ASP A 41 -9.96 -2.80 8.46
CA ASP A 41 -10.88 -1.67 8.67
C ASP A 41 -10.88 -1.20 10.12
N HIS A 42 -10.81 -2.13 11.08
CA HIS A 42 -10.64 -1.79 12.48
C HIS A 42 -9.30 -1.08 12.74
N CYS A 43 -8.19 -1.61 12.26
CA CYS A 43 -6.86 -0.99 12.38
C CYS A 43 -6.81 0.41 11.75
N THR A 44 -7.51 0.63 10.63
CA THR A 44 -7.51 1.94 9.97
C THR A 44 -8.31 3.00 10.72
N LYS A 45 -9.34 2.59 11.45
CA LYS A 45 -10.21 3.48 12.26
C LYS A 45 -9.65 3.77 13.64
N ASP A 46 -8.78 2.92 14.15
CA ASP A 46 -8.14 3.10 15.43
C ASP A 46 -7.06 4.19 15.34
N PRO A 47 -7.18 5.32 16.08
CA PRO A 47 -6.24 6.43 16.02
C PRO A 47 -4.85 6.08 16.58
N ASP A 48 -4.75 5.05 17.43
CA ASP A 48 -3.50 4.65 18.07
C ASP A 48 -2.80 3.49 17.36
N CYS A 49 -3.43 2.92 16.33
CA CYS A 49 -2.92 1.79 15.57
C CYS A 49 -2.15 2.26 14.34
N PHE A 50 -0.89 1.82 14.17
CA PHE A 50 -0.10 2.07 12.98
C PHE A 50 -0.44 1.16 11.78
N GLY A 51 -1.22 0.12 11.97
CA GLY A 51 -1.58 -0.81 10.91
C GLY A 51 -1.43 -2.27 11.30
N LEU A 52 -0.92 -3.10 10.39
CA LEU A 52 -0.96 -4.55 10.54
C LEU A 52 0.36 -5.21 10.13
N VAL A 53 0.94 -5.98 11.05
CA VAL A 53 1.99 -6.98 10.76
C VAL A 53 1.30 -8.34 10.58
N MET A 54 1.52 -9.02 9.44
CA MET A 54 0.80 -10.24 9.09
C MET A 54 1.74 -11.37 8.72
N VAL A 55 1.68 -12.47 9.48
CA VAL A 55 2.26 -13.75 9.06
C VAL A 55 1.25 -14.48 8.16
N LYS A 56 1.68 -14.93 7.00
CA LYS A 56 0.81 -15.54 5.99
C LYS A 56 1.41 -16.79 5.37
N HIS A 57 0.56 -17.61 4.79
CA HIS A 57 0.99 -18.68 3.89
C HIS A 57 1.44 -18.13 2.53
N ARG A 58 2.27 -18.91 1.83
CA ARG A 58 2.60 -18.61 0.43
C ARG A 58 1.33 -18.59 -0.43
N ARG A 59 1.30 -17.72 -1.45
CA ARG A 59 0.18 -17.58 -2.41
C ARG A 59 -1.16 -17.15 -1.79
N GLU A 60 -1.12 -16.47 -0.64
CA GLU A 60 -2.30 -15.91 0.04
C GLU A 60 -2.91 -14.69 -0.68
N GLY A 61 -2.22 -14.16 -1.68
CA GLY A 61 -2.64 -12.95 -2.40
C GLY A 61 -2.40 -11.64 -1.64
N ALA A 62 -1.59 -11.66 -0.56
CA ALA A 62 -1.37 -10.47 0.27
C ALA A 62 -0.76 -9.29 -0.49
N SER A 63 0.17 -9.53 -1.40
CA SER A 63 0.76 -8.47 -2.24
C SER A 63 -0.29 -7.80 -3.15
N TYR A 64 -1.25 -8.55 -3.69
CA TYR A 64 -2.39 -8.00 -4.45
C TYR A 64 -3.35 -7.21 -3.57
N LYS A 65 -3.65 -7.74 -2.37
CA LYS A 65 -4.47 -7.02 -1.37
C LYS A 65 -3.79 -5.72 -0.96
N GLY A 66 -2.49 -5.74 -0.66
CA GLY A 66 -1.72 -4.54 -0.33
C GLY A 66 -1.72 -3.50 -1.45
N ALA A 67 -1.55 -3.93 -2.71
CA ALA A 67 -1.65 -3.04 -3.85
C ALA A 67 -3.05 -2.43 -4.02
N ALA A 68 -4.12 -3.23 -3.84
CA ALA A 68 -5.50 -2.76 -3.87
C ALA A 68 -5.80 -1.74 -2.76
N MET A 69 -5.31 -2.00 -1.54
CA MET A 69 -5.44 -1.09 -0.39
C MET A 69 -4.75 0.26 -0.63
N LEU A 70 -3.56 0.25 -1.25
CA LEU A 70 -2.88 1.48 -1.66
C LEU A 70 -3.69 2.25 -2.71
N LEU A 71 -4.18 1.57 -3.74
CA LEU A 71 -5.02 2.20 -4.77
C LEU A 71 -6.28 2.80 -4.17
N TYR A 72 -7.04 2.00 -3.40
CA TYR A 72 -8.28 2.44 -2.77
C TYR A 72 -8.11 3.75 -2.00
N GLU A 73 -7.07 3.83 -1.18
CA GLU A 73 -6.88 4.96 -0.30
C GLU A 73 -6.27 6.19 -1.01
N VAL A 74 -5.25 5.96 -1.86
CA VAL A 74 -4.52 7.07 -2.47
C VAL A 74 -5.32 7.72 -3.59
N THR A 75 -6.17 6.95 -4.30
CA THR A 75 -7.05 7.52 -5.34
C THR A 75 -8.28 8.22 -4.78
N ALA A 76 -8.60 8.04 -3.49
CA ALA A 76 -9.73 8.67 -2.83
C ALA A 76 -9.35 9.91 -2.01
N ASN A 77 -8.06 10.20 -1.82
CA ASN A 77 -7.60 11.27 -0.93
C ASN A 77 -6.69 12.27 -1.63
N TYR A 78 -6.83 13.55 -1.27
CA TYR A 78 -5.95 14.62 -1.72
C TYR A 78 -4.61 14.59 -0.96
N ASN A 79 -3.53 14.93 -1.66
CA ASN A 79 -2.18 15.02 -1.11
C ASN A 79 -1.72 13.72 -0.42
N ALA A 80 -2.21 12.58 -0.90
CA ALA A 80 -1.90 11.27 -0.37
C ALA A 80 -0.64 10.69 -1.02
N HIS A 81 0.21 10.06 -0.22
CA HIS A 81 1.38 9.34 -0.71
C HIS A 81 1.33 7.89 -0.23
N GLY A 82 1.32 6.97 -1.17
CA GLY A 82 1.45 5.53 -0.95
C GLY A 82 2.86 5.04 -1.27
N GLY A 83 3.53 4.42 -0.32
CA GLY A 83 4.88 3.89 -0.48
C GLY A 83 4.89 2.37 -0.57
N ILE A 84 5.73 1.82 -1.46
CA ILE A 84 5.94 0.38 -1.62
C ILE A 84 7.41 0.05 -1.41
N ILE A 85 7.66 -0.96 -0.58
CA ILE A 85 8.95 -1.61 -0.44
C ILE A 85 8.73 -3.14 -0.40
N SER A 86 9.73 -3.92 -0.77
CA SER A 86 9.68 -5.37 -0.70
C SER A 86 11.03 -5.92 -0.26
N LYS A 87 11.22 -7.24 -0.29
CA LYS A 87 12.48 -7.88 0.12
C LYS A 87 13.69 -7.38 -0.69
N THR A 88 13.49 -6.99 -1.97
CA THR A 88 14.49 -6.32 -2.82
C THR A 88 13.86 -5.20 -3.62
N GLY A 89 14.68 -4.28 -4.16
CA GLY A 89 14.19 -3.22 -5.06
C GLY A 89 13.57 -3.78 -6.35
N ALA A 90 14.07 -4.89 -6.88
CA ALA A 90 13.50 -5.55 -8.05
C ALA A 90 12.10 -6.10 -7.75
N ASP A 91 11.89 -6.71 -6.58
CA ASP A 91 10.58 -7.21 -6.16
C ASP A 91 9.59 -6.05 -5.90
N ALA A 92 10.05 -4.94 -5.30
CA ALA A 92 9.24 -3.74 -5.11
C ALA A 92 8.79 -3.14 -6.45
N LYS A 93 9.71 -3.06 -7.42
CA LYS A 93 9.42 -2.62 -8.79
C LYS A 93 8.40 -3.54 -9.48
N SER A 94 8.59 -4.87 -9.41
CA SER A 94 7.66 -5.84 -10.00
C SER A 94 6.27 -5.75 -9.34
N LEU A 95 6.20 -5.61 -8.00
CA LEU A 95 4.93 -5.39 -7.31
C LEU A 95 4.23 -4.12 -7.81
N PHE A 96 4.99 -3.04 -7.99
CA PHE A 96 4.46 -1.78 -8.50
C PHE A 96 3.98 -1.92 -9.96
N THR A 97 4.82 -2.42 -10.88
CA THR A 97 4.49 -2.47 -12.31
C THR A 97 3.46 -3.55 -12.65
N ASP A 98 3.65 -4.76 -12.12
CA ASP A 98 2.92 -5.95 -12.59
C ASP A 98 1.62 -6.15 -11.81
N LYS A 99 1.48 -5.55 -10.61
CA LYS A 99 0.26 -5.64 -9.80
C LYS A 99 -0.44 -4.29 -9.66
N MET A 100 0.23 -3.28 -9.11
CA MET A 100 -0.37 -1.97 -8.84
C MET A 100 -0.78 -1.24 -10.11
N VAL A 101 0.16 -1.00 -11.04
CA VAL A 101 -0.12 -0.29 -12.31
C VAL A 101 -1.08 -1.12 -13.16
N TYR A 102 -0.93 -2.45 -13.18
CA TYR A 102 -1.86 -3.32 -13.89
C TYR A 102 -3.29 -3.19 -13.36
N MET A 103 -3.49 -3.25 -12.04
CA MET A 103 -4.82 -3.03 -11.43
C MET A 103 -5.37 -1.64 -11.76
N PHE A 104 -4.57 -0.58 -11.60
CA PHE A 104 -4.99 0.78 -11.89
C PHE A 104 -5.50 0.95 -13.32
N ARG A 105 -4.76 0.45 -14.31
CA ARG A 105 -5.15 0.52 -15.74
C ARG A 105 -6.42 -0.25 -16.07
N ASN A 106 -6.79 -1.23 -15.27
CA ASN A 106 -8.01 -2.02 -15.44
C ASN A 106 -9.17 -1.54 -14.56
N LEU A 107 -9.01 -0.48 -13.75
CA LEU A 107 -10.13 0.13 -13.04
C LEU A 107 -11.11 0.76 -14.04
N PRO A 108 -12.42 0.79 -13.73
CA PRO A 108 -13.37 1.59 -14.48
C PRO A 108 -12.95 3.07 -14.51
N PHE A 109 -13.25 3.76 -15.61
CA PHE A 109 -12.83 5.16 -15.82
C PHE A 109 -13.24 6.10 -14.68
N PHE A 110 -14.37 5.85 -14.03
CA PHE A 110 -14.88 6.67 -12.92
C PHE A 110 -14.12 6.47 -11.60
N PHE A 111 -13.25 5.44 -11.51
CA PHE A 111 -12.32 5.22 -10.41
C PHE A 111 -10.88 5.61 -10.77
N GLN A 112 -10.63 6.07 -12.00
CA GLN A 112 -9.30 6.48 -12.43
C GLN A 112 -9.16 8.00 -12.31
N PRO A 113 -8.42 8.53 -11.31
CA PRO A 113 -8.04 9.94 -11.29
C PRO A 113 -7.19 10.30 -12.51
N ILE A 114 -7.15 11.60 -12.83
CA ILE A 114 -6.24 12.12 -13.84
C ILE A 114 -4.80 11.81 -13.44
N ILE A 115 -4.02 11.27 -14.38
CA ILE A 115 -2.62 10.93 -14.19
C ILE A 115 -1.70 11.93 -14.89
N ASP A 116 -0.55 12.21 -14.27
CA ASP A 116 0.55 12.95 -14.90
C ASP A 116 1.61 11.96 -15.42
N GLY A 117 1.93 12.07 -16.68
CA GLY A 117 2.91 11.24 -17.35
C GLY A 117 2.33 10.04 -18.10
N SER A 118 3.11 8.96 -18.17
CA SER A 118 2.73 7.74 -18.90
C SER A 118 1.64 6.94 -18.19
N ASP A 119 0.76 6.33 -18.96
CA ASP A 119 -0.23 5.34 -18.48
C ASP A 119 0.40 4.01 -18.02
N ASN A 120 1.72 3.83 -18.28
CA ASN A 120 2.50 2.69 -17.84
C ASN A 120 3.76 3.12 -17.08
N PRO A 121 3.62 3.77 -15.90
CA PRO A 121 4.75 4.28 -15.14
C PRO A 121 5.62 3.14 -14.60
N LYS A 122 6.93 3.39 -14.49
CA LYS A 122 7.91 2.40 -14.02
C LYS A 122 8.39 2.64 -12.58
N SER A 123 8.15 3.83 -12.03
CA SER A 123 8.62 4.20 -10.69
C SER A 123 7.58 4.91 -9.83
N THR A 124 6.76 5.76 -10.44
CA THR A 124 5.78 6.57 -9.72
C THR A 124 4.51 6.70 -10.55
N LEU A 125 3.37 6.40 -9.95
CA LEU A 125 2.04 6.69 -10.46
C LEU A 125 1.55 7.97 -9.79
N SER A 126 1.45 9.06 -10.55
CA SER A 126 1.14 10.40 -10.07
C SER A 126 -0.24 10.84 -10.52
N PHE A 127 -1.08 11.26 -9.58
CA PHE A 127 -2.46 11.70 -9.80
C PHE A 127 -2.53 13.23 -9.81
N ASN A 128 -1.85 13.84 -10.79
CA ASN A 128 -1.78 15.28 -10.98
C ASN A 128 -2.28 15.64 -12.38
N GLN A 129 -2.58 16.92 -12.58
CA GLN A 129 -2.77 17.43 -13.94
C GLN A 129 -1.42 17.47 -14.66
N PRO A 130 -1.37 17.05 -15.93
CA PRO A 130 -0.18 17.22 -16.74
C PRO A 130 0.20 18.71 -16.78
N GLY A 131 1.47 19.00 -16.48
CA GLY A 131 1.97 20.38 -16.49
C GLY A 131 1.76 21.05 -17.85
N GLN A 132 0.94 22.07 -17.93
CA GLN A 132 0.84 22.89 -19.14
C GLN A 132 2.15 23.68 -19.29
N LYS A 133 2.80 23.56 -20.46
CA LYS A 133 3.91 24.46 -20.83
C LYS A 133 3.35 25.88 -20.92
N ILE A 134 3.58 26.70 -19.91
CA ILE A 134 3.17 28.10 -19.90
C ILE A 134 4.04 28.82 -20.92
N SER A 135 3.42 29.29 -22.03
CA SER A 135 4.03 30.28 -22.90
C SER A 135 4.32 31.53 -22.07
N LYS A 136 5.49 32.17 -22.25
CA LYS A 136 6.02 33.27 -21.45
C LYS A 136 5.07 34.47 -21.23
N ASN A 137 3.93 34.53 -21.92
CA ASN A 137 3.05 35.70 -21.97
C ASN A 137 1.66 35.52 -21.34
N PHE A 138 1.30 34.37 -20.81
CA PHE A 138 -0.01 34.18 -20.15
C PHE A 138 0.14 33.39 -18.85
N LYS A 139 0.00 34.06 -17.71
CA LYS A 139 -0.25 33.44 -16.40
C LYS A 139 -1.72 32.98 -16.35
N THR A 140 -2.03 31.84 -16.89
CA THR A 140 -3.28 31.18 -16.54
C THR A 140 -3.03 30.33 -15.30
N VAL A 141 -3.43 30.82 -14.14
CA VAL A 141 -3.51 30.04 -12.91
C VAL A 141 -4.73 29.15 -13.04
N THR A 142 -4.58 28.00 -13.67
CA THR A 142 -5.60 26.96 -13.63
C THR A 142 -5.58 26.37 -12.22
N LYS A 143 -6.66 26.53 -11.47
CA LYS A 143 -6.88 25.79 -10.23
C LYS A 143 -6.86 24.31 -10.61
N SER A 144 -5.84 23.57 -10.15
CA SER A 144 -5.76 22.13 -10.37
C SER A 144 -6.81 21.45 -9.50
N GLU A 145 -7.77 20.79 -10.11
CA GLU A 145 -8.71 19.89 -9.44
C GLU A 145 -8.11 18.48 -9.23
N ALA A 146 -6.85 18.29 -9.57
CA ALA A 146 -6.16 17.02 -9.42
C ALA A 146 -5.93 16.69 -7.94
N LEU A 147 -5.87 15.39 -7.63
CA LEU A 147 -5.67 14.88 -6.26
C LEU A 147 -4.34 15.30 -5.64
N ASN A 148 -3.32 15.62 -6.44
CA ASN A 148 -1.95 15.86 -5.97
C ASN A 148 -1.42 14.69 -5.12
N SER A 149 -1.79 13.47 -5.50
CA SER A 149 -1.49 12.24 -4.79
C SER A 149 -0.59 11.35 -5.64
N LYS A 150 0.13 10.42 -5.02
CA LYS A 150 1.03 9.53 -5.75
C LYS A 150 1.25 8.21 -5.05
N ILE A 151 1.65 7.20 -5.82
CA ILE A 151 2.15 5.93 -5.33
C ILE A 151 3.51 5.68 -5.98
N ASP A 152 4.52 5.37 -5.19
CA ASP A 152 5.85 5.03 -5.67
C ASP A 152 6.42 3.78 -4.97
N TRP A 153 7.50 3.25 -5.50
CA TRP A 153 8.28 2.22 -4.86
C TRP A 153 9.72 2.69 -4.65
N ARG A 154 10.38 2.14 -3.63
CA ARG A 154 11.79 2.41 -3.35
C ARG A 154 12.60 1.14 -3.14
N ASN A 155 13.92 1.27 -3.33
CA ASN A 155 14.86 0.20 -3.00
C ASN A 155 14.81 -0.14 -1.51
N THR A 156 15.09 -1.40 -1.19
CA THR A 156 15.10 -1.93 0.17
C THR A 156 16.32 -1.41 0.90
N LYS A 157 16.12 -0.39 1.73
CA LYS A 157 17.13 0.23 2.59
C LYS A 157 16.49 0.67 3.90
N GLU A 158 17.27 0.75 4.96
CA GLU A 158 16.82 1.17 6.29
C GLU A 158 16.21 2.58 6.29
N ASN A 159 16.79 3.51 5.53
CA ASN A 159 16.33 4.90 5.41
C ASN A 159 15.37 5.15 4.24
N SER A 160 14.81 4.10 3.63
CA SER A 160 13.80 4.28 2.59
C SER A 160 12.57 4.97 3.16
N TYR A 161 12.08 5.98 2.44
CA TYR A 161 10.99 6.89 2.83
C TYR A 161 11.29 7.84 3.98
N ASP A 162 12.54 7.97 4.41
CA ASP A 162 12.92 9.03 5.36
C ASP A 162 12.44 10.41 4.86
N SER A 163 11.94 11.22 5.80
CA SER A 163 11.41 12.58 5.54
C SER A 163 10.21 12.66 4.56
N VAL A 164 9.50 11.57 4.35
CA VAL A 164 8.34 11.52 3.45
C VAL A 164 7.05 11.27 4.23
N LYS A 165 6.08 12.17 4.13
CA LYS A 165 4.75 11.94 4.69
C LYS A 165 4.04 10.83 3.90
N LEU A 166 3.67 9.73 4.56
CA LEU A 166 2.98 8.60 3.98
C LEU A 166 1.56 8.46 4.54
N LEU A 167 0.58 8.22 3.66
CA LEU A 167 -0.77 7.83 4.06
C LEU A 167 -0.90 6.31 4.15
N ARG A 168 -0.24 5.59 3.25
CA ARG A 168 -0.19 4.13 3.24
C ARG A 168 1.22 3.65 2.95
N TYR A 169 1.66 2.64 3.68
CA TYR A 169 2.95 2.00 3.49
C TYR A 169 2.79 0.50 3.36
N LEU A 170 3.24 -0.06 2.24
CA LEU A 170 3.27 -1.49 1.99
C LEU A 170 4.71 -2.00 2.07
N CYS A 171 5.00 -2.79 3.10
CA CYS A 171 6.27 -3.48 3.29
C CYS A 171 6.08 -4.97 3.00
N ASP A 172 6.14 -5.36 1.72
CA ASP A 172 5.89 -6.75 1.31
C ASP A 172 7.10 -7.64 1.61
N GLU A 173 6.82 -8.88 2.05
CA GLU A 173 7.82 -9.89 2.42
C GLU A 173 8.85 -9.39 3.45
N ALA A 174 8.39 -8.65 4.46
CA ALA A 174 9.20 -8.00 5.49
C ALA A 174 10.18 -8.98 6.22
N GLY A 175 9.78 -10.22 6.44
CA GLY A 175 10.63 -11.24 7.07
C GLY A 175 11.70 -11.87 6.14
N LYS A 176 11.83 -11.37 4.91
CA LYS A 176 12.80 -11.88 3.93
C LYS A 176 13.86 -10.86 3.52
N TRP A 177 13.96 -9.76 4.23
CA TRP A 177 14.99 -8.78 3.96
C TRP A 177 16.36 -9.34 4.36
N VAL A 178 17.35 -9.24 3.45
CA VAL A 178 18.71 -9.74 3.66
C VAL A 178 19.72 -8.60 3.79
N ASP A 179 19.58 -7.58 2.92
CA ASP A 179 20.56 -6.50 2.79
C ASP A 179 20.24 -5.26 3.64
N ALA A 180 19.11 -5.28 4.35
CA ALA A 180 18.67 -4.18 5.21
C ALA A 180 17.86 -4.71 6.41
N ASN A 181 17.87 -3.94 7.50
CA ASN A 181 17.14 -4.26 8.71
C ASN A 181 15.73 -3.67 8.68
N VAL A 182 14.69 -4.52 8.71
CA VAL A 182 13.29 -4.08 8.68
C VAL A 182 12.86 -3.35 9.94
N GLU A 183 13.42 -3.66 11.12
CA GLU A 183 13.14 -2.95 12.37
C GLU A 183 13.63 -1.51 12.28
N LYS A 184 14.88 -1.30 11.81
CA LYS A 184 15.42 0.05 11.60
C LYS A 184 14.63 0.84 10.55
N ASN A 185 14.20 0.18 9.47
CA ASN A 185 13.31 0.83 8.51
C ASN A 185 11.97 1.20 9.16
N TRP A 186 11.43 0.35 10.03
CA TRP A 186 10.20 0.65 10.75
C TRP A 186 10.35 1.87 11.69
N GLU A 187 11.47 2.02 12.40
CA GLU A 187 11.75 3.20 13.21
C GLU A 187 11.69 4.50 12.40
N VAL A 188 12.25 4.50 11.19
CA VAL A 188 12.20 5.63 10.26
C VAL A 188 10.77 5.86 9.75
N VAL A 189 10.15 4.82 9.20
CA VAL A 189 8.82 4.94 8.54
C VAL A 189 7.72 5.28 9.53
N ARG A 190 7.80 4.83 10.77
CA ARG A 190 6.82 5.16 11.80
C ARG A 190 6.62 6.66 11.96
N SER A 191 7.71 7.43 11.91
CA SER A 191 7.65 8.90 11.95
C SER A 191 6.99 9.50 10.69
N CYS A 192 7.13 8.85 9.55
CA CYS A 192 6.53 9.26 8.26
C CYS A 192 5.01 9.04 8.20
N LEU A 193 4.47 8.20 9.09
CA LEU A 193 3.05 7.92 9.22
C LEU A 193 2.35 8.83 10.24
N THR A 194 3.07 9.77 10.85
CA THR A 194 2.52 10.69 11.86
C THR A 194 2.53 12.14 11.38
N LEU A 195 1.68 12.95 11.99
CA LEU A 195 1.69 14.40 11.87
C LEU A 195 1.52 14.99 13.29
N GLY A 196 2.60 15.48 13.87
CA GLY A 196 2.68 15.74 15.30
C GLY A 196 2.41 14.44 16.08
N ASP A 197 1.51 14.48 17.04
CA ASP A 197 1.15 13.34 17.89
C ASP A 197 0.10 12.41 17.26
N LYS A 198 -0.38 12.71 16.05
CA LYS A 198 -1.46 11.94 15.40
C LYS A 198 -0.90 10.97 14.38
N ILE A 199 -1.34 9.72 14.44
CA ILE A 199 -1.10 8.72 13.40
C ILE A 199 -2.07 9.00 12.24
N ILE A 200 -1.54 9.44 11.12
CA ILE A 200 -2.31 9.78 9.91
C ILE A 200 -2.21 8.71 8.83
N GLY A 201 -1.12 7.96 8.83
CA GLY A 201 -0.87 6.90 7.87
C GLY A 201 -0.95 5.52 8.50
N LYS A 202 -1.10 4.50 7.65
CA LYS A 202 -1.18 3.10 8.09
C LYS A 202 -0.22 2.23 7.30
N CYS A 203 0.35 1.24 7.98
CA CYS A 203 1.29 0.29 7.43
C CYS A 203 0.66 -1.09 7.27
N PHE A 204 0.98 -1.77 6.18
CA PHE A 204 0.70 -3.20 6.01
C PHE A 204 2.01 -3.94 5.72
N MET A 205 2.39 -4.84 6.63
CA MET A 205 3.63 -5.64 6.56
C MET A 205 3.32 -7.14 6.49
N PRO A 206 2.96 -7.67 5.31
CA PRO A 206 2.78 -9.10 5.15
C PRO A 206 4.09 -9.82 4.93
N SER A 207 4.28 -10.98 5.55
CA SER A 207 5.40 -11.87 5.24
C SER A 207 5.05 -13.34 5.41
N THR A 208 5.71 -14.18 4.63
CA THR A 208 5.78 -15.61 4.93
C THR A 208 6.89 -15.86 5.94
N VAL A 209 6.74 -16.90 6.75
CA VAL A 209 7.77 -17.31 7.69
C VAL A 209 9.06 -17.65 6.93
N ASN A 210 10.18 -17.18 7.44
CA ASN A 210 11.52 -17.51 7.00
C ASN A 210 12.26 -18.22 8.14
N GLU A 211 13.41 -18.84 7.84
CA GLU A 211 14.27 -19.37 8.87
C GLU A 211 14.71 -18.26 9.83
N LEU A 212 14.52 -18.46 11.13
CA LEU A 212 14.88 -17.48 12.15
C LEU A 212 16.39 -17.20 12.22
N SER A 213 17.19 -18.16 11.76
CA SER A 213 18.65 -18.01 11.65
C SER A 213 19.11 -17.02 10.57
N LYS A 214 18.19 -16.58 9.69
CA LYS A 214 18.47 -15.54 8.68
C LYS A 214 18.01 -14.20 9.22
N SER A 215 18.84 -13.18 9.11
CA SER A 215 18.67 -11.85 9.69
C SER A 215 17.26 -11.25 9.53
N GLY A 216 16.65 -11.37 8.35
CA GLY A 216 15.29 -10.86 8.10
C GLY A 216 14.20 -11.60 8.89
N GLY A 217 14.40 -12.89 9.19
CA GLY A 217 13.44 -13.69 9.95
C GLY A 217 13.36 -13.28 11.41
N GLU A 218 14.49 -13.01 12.05
CA GLU A 218 14.56 -12.58 13.45
C GLU A 218 13.98 -11.17 13.63
N ASN A 219 14.41 -10.21 12.83
CA ASN A 219 13.92 -8.85 12.88
C ASN A 219 12.39 -8.78 12.68
N PHE A 220 11.85 -9.53 11.73
CA PHE A 220 10.40 -9.59 11.52
C PHE A 220 9.66 -10.24 12.70
N LYS A 221 10.25 -11.27 13.31
CA LYS A 221 9.71 -11.90 14.52
C LYS A 221 9.59 -10.89 15.66
N ASN A 222 10.61 -10.07 15.88
CA ASN A 222 10.60 -9.03 16.92
C ASN A 222 9.46 -8.02 16.65
N LEU A 223 9.36 -7.50 15.43
CA LEU A 223 8.26 -6.59 15.04
C LEU A 223 6.89 -7.23 15.25
N TRP A 224 6.74 -8.52 14.96
CA TRP A 224 5.48 -9.23 15.15
C TRP A 224 5.13 -9.35 16.63
N TYR A 225 6.10 -9.71 17.51
CA TYR A 225 5.87 -9.78 18.94
C TYR A 225 5.57 -8.41 19.56
N ASP A 226 6.27 -7.36 19.11
CA ASP A 226 6.04 -5.99 19.59
C ASP A 226 4.67 -5.44 19.16
N SER A 227 4.06 -6.00 18.10
CA SER A 227 2.73 -5.65 17.64
C SER A 227 1.60 -6.32 18.42
N LEU A 228 1.90 -7.32 19.26
CA LEU A 228 0.89 -8.00 20.07
C LEU A 228 0.47 -7.11 21.27
N PRO A 229 -0.79 -7.19 21.71
CA PRO A 229 -1.23 -6.51 22.92
C PRO A 229 -0.33 -6.92 24.10
N ARG A 230 0.21 -5.94 24.80
CA ARG A 230 0.91 -6.21 26.06
C ARG A 230 -0.14 -6.59 27.09
N SER A 231 -0.06 -7.82 27.62
CA SER A 231 -0.90 -8.33 28.73
C SER A 231 -0.66 -7.55 30.00
#